data_8a6b2e74cce929602998f71676e46d5a
#
_entry.id   8a6b2e74cce929602998f71676e46d5a
#
_cell.length_a   1.000
_cell.length_b   1.000
_cell.length_c   1.000
_cell.angle_alpha   90.00
_cell.angle_beta   90.00
_cell.angle_gamma   90.00
#
_symmetry.space_group_name_H-M   'P 1'
#
loop_
_entity.id
_entity.type
_entity.pdbx_description
1 polymer ?
#
loop_
_entity_poly.entity_id
_entity_poly.type
_entity_poly.pdbx_seq_one_letter_code
_entity_poly.pdbx_strand_id
1 'polypeptide(L)' 'MSTTIKVLGPGCTKCKTTFQNVVEAVKQLGIDAEITKVEDIEEMMKYNVLTTPVLVINEEIKIKGRIAQIDEIKELLK' A
#
# COMPACT_ATOMS: atom_id res chain seq x y z
N MET A 1 8.01 -7.98 15.36
CA MET A 1 6.65 -8.13 14.84
C MET A 1 6.62 -7.73 13.37
N SER A 2 5.87 -8.47 12.56
CA SER A 2 5.79 -8.17 11.15
C SER A 2 4.82 -7.01 10.89
N THR A 3 5.14 -6.25 9.85
CA THR A 3 4.30 -5.13 9.41
C THR A 3 3.35 -5.64 8.33
N THR A 4 2.09 -5.23 8.39
CA THR A 4 1.11 -5.59 7.37
C THR A 4 0.87 -4.39 6.46
N ILE A 5 1.05 -4.58 5.16
CA ILE A 5 0.88 -3.52 4.17
C ILE A 5 -0.15 -3.98 3.14
N LYS A 6 -1.15 -3.16 2.89
CA LYS A 6 -2.16 -3.46 1.88
C LYS A 6 -2.19 -2.35 0.84
N VAL A 7 -2.24 -2.73 -0.41
CA VAL A 7 -2.38 -1.80 -1.52
C VAL A 7 -3.76 -2.02 -2.13
N LEU A 8 -4.62 -1.04 -1.98
CA LEU A 8 -6.01 -1.13 -2.45
C LEU A 8 -6.14 -0.50 -3.82
N GLY A 9 -6.69 -1.24 -4.77
CA GLY A 9 -6.92 -0.72 -6.09
C GLY A 9 -7.29 -1.81 -7.08
N PRO A 10 -8.07 -1.49 -8.10
CA PRO A 10 -8.58 -2.49 -9.06
C PRO A 10 -7.58 -2.87 -10.15
N GLY A 11 -6.29 -2.72 -9.91
CA GLY A 11 -5.27 -3.16 -10.85
C GLY A 11 -4.91 -2.16 -11.93
N CYS A 12 -5.20 -0.88 -11.71
CA CYS A 12 -4.80 0.17 -12.66
C CYS A 12 -3.28 0.36 -12.62
N THR A 13 -2.76 1.11 -13.61
CA THR A 13 -1.33 1.35 -13.70
C THR A 13 -0.75 1.97 -12.43
N LYS A 14 -1.46 2.95 -11.88
CA LYS A 14 -1.03 3.62 -10.65
C LYS A 14 -1.01 2.66 -9.47
N CYS A 15 -1.97 1.75 -9.41
CA CYS A 15 -2.03 0.75 -8.35
C CYS A 15 -0.86 -0.22 -8.44
N LYS A 16 -0.52 -0.64 -9.66
CA LYS A 16 0.63 -1.53 -9.88
C LYS A 16 1.93 -0.84 -9.50
N THR A 17 2.08 0.43 -9.86
CA THR A 17 3.28 1.20 -9.54
C THR A 17 3.42 1.34 -8.02
N THR A 18 2.33 1.65 -7.33
CA THR A 18 2.33 1.77 -5.87
C THR A 18 2.75 0.44 -5.23
N PHE A 19 2.20 -0.67 -5.74
CA PHE A 19 2.54 -1.99 -5.23
C PHE A 19 4.04 -2.28 -5.40
N GLN A 20 4.57 -1.99 -6.58
CA GLN A 20 5.99 -2.20 -6.85
C GLN A 20 6.86 -1.33 -5.95
N ASN A 21 6.45 -0.09 -5.73
CA ASN A 21 7.17 0.81 -4.84
C ASN A 21 7.18 0.29 -3.40
N VAL A 22 6.07 -0.27 -2.94
CA VAL A 22 5.99 -0.88 -1.61
C VAL A 22 6.96 -2.04 -1.48
N VAL A 23 6.97 -2.93 -2.47
CA VAL A 23 7.87 -4.08 -2.48
C VAL A 23 9.32 -3.61 -2.43
N GLU A 24 9.66 -2.62 -3.23
CA GLU A 24 11.02 -2.10 -3.28
C GLU A 24 11.42 -1.44 -1.96
N ALA A 25 10.52 -0.66 -1.36
CA ALA A 25 10.80 0.00 -0.09
C ALA A 25 11.07 -1.03 1.03
N VAL A 26 10.25 -2.06 1.10
CA VAL A 26 10.41 -3.13 2.08
C VAL A 26 11.74 -3.83 1.88
N LYS A 27 12.09 -4.09 0.60
CA LYS A 27 13.33 -4.76 0.25
C LYS A 27 14.55 -3.92 0.67
N GLN A 28 14.49 -2.63 0.42
CA GLN A 28 15.59 -1.72 0.77
C GLN A 28 15.77 -1.59 2.27
N LEU A 29 14.67 -1.60 3.02
CA LEU A 29 14.73 -1.51 4.47
C LEU A 29 15.12 -2.83 5.14
N GLY A 30 14.96 -3.93 4.43
CA GLY A 30 15.26 -5.26 4.96
C GLY A 30 14.36 -5.67 6.11
N ILE A 31 13.13 -5.15 6.15
CA ILE A 31 12.18 -5.46 7.22
C ILE A 31 11.29 -6.62 6.82
N ASP A 32 10.70 -7.25 7.83
CA ASP A 32 9.72 -8.31 7.62
C ASP A 32 8.34 -7.69 7.51
N ALA A 33 7.77 -7.69 6.31
CA ALA A 33 6.47 -7.10 6.06
C ALA A 33 5.67 -8.00 5.13
N GLU A 34 4.38 -8.14 5.43
CA GLU A 34 3.45 -8.86 4.58
C GLU A 34 2.75 -7.85 3.68
N ILE A 35 2.91 -8.01 2.38
CA ILE A 35 2.35 -7.10 1.39
C ILE A 35 1.19 -7.81 0.69
N THR A 36 0.01 -7.22 0.75
CA THR A 36 -1.18 -7.77 0.13
C THR A 36 -1.77 -6.77 -0.84
N LYS A 37 -2.16 -7.25 -2.00
CA LYS A 37 -2.82 -6.43 -3.00
C LYS A 37 -4.32 -6.70 -2.93
N VAL A 38 -5.11 -5.66 -2.71
CA VAL A 38 -6.55 -5.77 -2.60
C VAL A 38 -7.19 -5.14 -3.82
N GLU A 39 -7.84 -5.95 -4.64
CA GLU A 39 -8.48 -5.49 -5.85
C GLU A 39 -10.01 -5.54 -5.75
N ASP A 40 -10.53 -6.11 -4.69
CA ASP A 40 -11.95 -6.28 -4.48
C ASP A 40 -12.59 -4.98 -3.99
N ILE A 41 -13.60 -4.52 -4.73
CA ILE A 41 -14.30 -3.29 -4.38
C ILE A 41 -14.96 -3.40 -3.00
N GLU A 42 -15.47 -4.57 -2.65
CA GLU A 42 -16.09 -4.78 -1.33
C GLU A 42 -15.09 -4.56 -0.21
N GLU A 43 -13.86 -5.05 -0.38
CA GLU A 43 -12.81 -4.85 0.62
C GLU A 43 -12.44 -3.37 0.72
N MET A 44 -12.39 -2.67 -0.42
CA MET A 44 -12.09 -1.25 -0.42
C MET A 44 -13.17 -0.46 0.30
N MET A 45 -14.43 -0.86 0.18
CA MET A 45 -15.52 -0.18 0.86
C MET A 45 -15.44 -0.31 2.38
N LYS A 46 -14.84 -1.37 2.87
CA LYS A 46 -14.63 -1.54 4.31
C LYS A 46 -13.73 -0.46 4.89
N TYR A 47 -12.86 0.12 4.06
CA TYR A 47 -11.96 1.19 4.45
C TYR A 47 -12.54 2.57 4.12
N ASN A 48 -13.76 2.63 3.60
CA ASN A 48 -14.43 3.88 3.20
C ASN A 48 -13.61 4.69 2.21
N VAL A 49 -12.91 4.01 1.29
CA VAL A 49 -12.09 4.69 0.29
C VAL A 49 -12.79 4.70 -1.06
N LEU A 50 -12.82 5.86 -1.69
CA LEU A 50 -13.42 6.05 -3.01
C LEU A 50 -12.36 6.37 -4.06
N THR A 51 -11.12 6.61 -3.64
CA THR A 51 -10.03 6.92 -4.55
C THR A 51 -8.95 5.85 -4.47
N THR A 52 -8.29 5.58 -5.58
CA THR A 52 -7.21 4.59 -5.65
C THR A 52 -6.02 5.19 -6.36
N PRO A 53 -4.82 4.71 -6.11
CA PRO A 53 -4.46 3.65 -5.19
C PRO A 53 -4.46 4.13 -3.72
N VAL A 54 -4.66 3.19 -2.80
CA VAL A 54 -4.62 3.49 -1.36
C VAL A 54 -3.59 2.60 -0.70
N LEU A 55 -2.76 3.19 0.13
CA LEU A 55 -1.75 2.45 0.90
C LEU A 55 -2.19 2.36 2.35
N VAL A 56 -2.35 1.14 2.84
CA VAL A 56 -2.73 0.86 4.23
C VAL A 56 -1.57 0.15 4.90
N ILE A 57 -1.15 0.67 6.04
CA ILE A 57 -0.08 0.06 6.84
C ILE A 57 -0.62 -0.19 8.24
N ASN A 58 -0.58 -1.46 8.68
CA ASN A 58 -1.08 -1.87 9.99
C ASN A 58 -2.50 -1.40 10.24
N GLU A 59 -3.37 -1.57 9.23
CA GLU A 59 -4.78 -1.22 9.26
C GLU A 59 -5.05 0.29 9.31
N GLU A 60 -4.04 1.12 9.05
CA GLU A 60 -4.21 2.57 8.97
C GLU A 60 -3.95 3.05 7.54
N ILE A 61 -4.85 3.87 7.03
CA ILE A 61 -4.70 4.47 5.71
C ILE A 61 -3.63 5.55 5.79
N LYS A 62 -2.54 5.38 5.05
CA LYS A 62 -1.43 6.33 5.07
C LYS A 62 -1.41 7.22 3.84
N ILE A 63 -1.72 6.65 2.68
CA ILE A 63 -1.72 7.39 1.42
C ILE A 63 -2.95 6.98 0.65
N LYS A 64 -3.67 7.94 0.09
CA LYS A 64 -4.84 7.64 -0.74
C LYS A 64 -4.92 8.59 -1.92
N GLY A 65 -5.35 8.05 -3.06
CA GLY A 65 -5.62 8.84 -4.26
C GLY A 65 -4.38 9.24 -5.05
N ARG A 66 -3.21 8.69 -4.73
CA ARG A 66 -1.99 8.98 -5.48
C ARG A 66 -0.99 7.85 -5.34
N ILE A 67 0.00 7.85 -6.24
CA ILE A 67 1.07 6.86 -6.19
C ILE A 67 1.95 7.14 -4.97
N ALA A 68 2.18 6.10 -4.17
CA ALA A 68 3.10 6.20 -3.03
C ALA A 68 4.53 6.07 -3.55
N GLN A 69 5.37 7.03 -3.22
CA GLN A 69 6.77 7.01 -3.61
C GLN A 69 7.57 6.12 -2.66
N ILE A 70 8.66 5.56 -3.16
CA ILE A 70 9.51 4.68 -2.36
C ILE A 70 9.98 5.38 -1.09
N ASP A 71 10.44 6.61 -1.21
CA ASP A 71 10.94 7.38 -0.06
C ASP A 71 9.85 7.60 0.98
N GLU A 72 8.63 7.91 0.53
CA GLU A 72 7.50 8.10 1.43
C GLU A 72 7.17 6.82 2.19
N ILE A 73 7.17 5.71 1.49
CA ILE A 73 6.87 4.42 2.09
C ILE A 73 7.93 4.06 3.13
N LYS A 74 9.19 4.30 2.82
CA LYS A 74 10.29 4.03 3.74
C LYS A 74 10.15 4.85 5.02
N GLU A 75 9.75 6.10 4.90
CA GLU A 75 9.51 6.94 6.07
C GLU A 75 8.38 6.43 6.93
N LEU A 76 7.32 5.92 6.29
CA LEU A 76 6.17 5.38 7.01
C LEU A 76 6.48 4.06 7.73
N LEU A 77 7.47 3.34 7.24
CA LEU A 77 7.83 2.02 7.78
C LEU A 77 8.97 2.06 8.79
N LYS A 78 9.60 3.18 8.96
CA LYS A 78 10.68 3.32 9.94
C LYS A 78 10.17 3.25 11.37
#